data_3932822227576a864ad0f524a2ea9232
#
_entry.id   3932822227576a864ad0f524a2ea9232
#
_cell.length_a   1.000
_cell.length_b   1.000
_cell.length_c   1.000
_cell.angle_alpha   90.00
_cell.angle_beta   90.00
_cell.angle_gamma   90.00
#
_symmetry.space_group_name_H-M   'P 1'
#
loop_
_entity.id
_entity.type
_entity.pdbx_description
1 polymer ?
#
loop_
_entity_poly.entity_id
_entity_poly.type
_entity_poly.pdbx_seq_one_letter_code
_entity_poly.pdbx_strand_id
1 'polypeptide(L)'
;MQSPVGQQRLIGLIRARCADAVSLSPLPSELAAAQPESEIESVVIDFAEQFSIDVSVITDAQRAALTGALGRGAFGAVMQMYAADFLPRVAAGLTALGLPVDWISPQPKWDTETDASDVVFNHLLPGIARLRSLDPVMTEVVRLRGAVAHDCRLCKSLRDTTALDAGGSEGLSGEIEHYEDSGLLTDGHKAALRYVDALVWSPALIAPAVAADVLQHFSPVQARELTLDVMRNASNKIAVALRADAPRVEQGTSLYTIDADGQPVYS
;
A
#
# COMPACT_ATOMS: atom_id res chain seq x y z
N MET A 1 12.63 12.24 -0.96
CA MET A 1 11.47 12.21 -0.05
C MET A 1 11.45 13.51 0.72
N GLN A 2 10.37 14.23 0.59
CA GLN A 2 10.24 15.57 1.13
C GLN A 2 10.10 15.58 2.65
N SER A 3 10.84 16.48 3.28
CA SER A 3 10.62 16.90 4.66
C SER A 3 10.36 18.41 4.63
N PRO A 4 9.11 18.90 4.66
CA PRO A 4 8.84 20.32 4.70
C PRO A 4 9.60 20.98 5.84
N VAL A 5 10.12 22.18 5.60
CA VAL A 5 10.85 22.95 6.61
C VAL A 5 9.99 23.06 7.87
N GLY A 6 10.53 22.64 9.03
CA GLY A 6 9.83 22.65 10.31
C GLY A 6 9.02 21.39 10.63
N GLN A 7 8.94 20.40 9.73
CA GLN A 7 8.24 19.14 9.98
C GLN A 7 9.16 17.92 10.08
N GLN A 8 10.48 18.10 10.02
CA GLN A 8 11.47 17.02 9.99
C GLN A 8 11.31 16.08 11.20
N ARG A 9 11.05 16.68 12.38
CA ARG A 9 10.84 15.92 13.61
C ARG A 9 9.58 15.03 13.52
N LEU A 10 8.45 15.61 13.10
CA LEU A 10 7.18 14.88 12.96
C LEU A 10 7.30 13.74 11.95
N ILE A 11 7.99 13.96 10.83
CA ILE A 11 8.25 12.92 9.84
C ILE A 11 9.15 11.83 10.40
N GLY A 12 10.15 12.17 11.20
CA GLY A 12 10.99 11.21 11.93
C GLY A 12 10.16 10.31 12.85
N LEU A 13 9.24 10.90 13.62
CA LEU A 13 8.30 10.18 14.49
C LEU A 13 7.38 9.24 13.70
N ILE A 14 6.77 9.72 12.60
CA ILE A 14 5.91 8.92 11.73
C ILE A 14 6.69 7.71 11.20
N ARG A 15 7.90 7.90 10.67
CA ARG A 15 8.73 6.82 10.12
C ARG A 15 9.10 5.80 11.19
N ALA A 16 9.51 6.26 12.36
CA ALA A 16 9.84 5.38 13.47
C ALA A 16 8.62 4.56 13.91
N ARG A 17 7.45 5.20 14.10
CA ARG A 17 6.25 4.54 14.58
C ARG A 17 5.66 3.56 13.55
N CYS A 18 5.59 3.94 12.27
CA CYS A 18 5.09 3.04 11.23
C CYS A 18 5.94 1.77 11.12
N ALA A 19 7.26 1.89 11.18
CA ALA A 19 8.15 0.75 11.11
C ALA A 19 8.08 -0.14 12.35
N ASP A 20 8.06 0.47 13.56
CA ASP A 20 7.95 -0.24 14.83
C ASP A 20 6.65 -1.05 14.92
N ALA A 21 5.53 -0.47 14.48
CA ALA A 21 4.22 -1.09 14.46
C ALA A 21 4.19 -2.44 13.70
N VAL A 22 5.09 -2.64 12.76
CA VAL A 22 5.20 -3.87 11.94
C VAL A 22 6.57 -4.54 12.05
N SER A 23 7.35 -4.17 13.06
CA SER A 23 8.67 -4.74 13.40
C SER A 23 9.70 -4.66 12.24
N LEU A 24 9.66 -3.57 11.48
CA LEU A 24 10.61 -3.29 10.38
C LEU A 24 11.58 -2.16 10.77
N SER A 25 12.66 -2.05 10.01
CA SER A 25 13.56 -0.90 10.12
C SER A 25 12.94 0.35 9.50
N PRO A 26 12.97 1.51 10.20
CA PRO A 26 12.41 2.74 9.67
C PRO A 26 13.17 3.27 8.46
N LEU A 27 12.48 4.01 7.61
CA LEU A 27 13.13 4.82 6.59
C LEU A 27 14.07 5.84 7.23
N PRO A 28 15.21 6.17 6.58
CA PRO A 28 16.11 7.22 7.04
C PRO A 28 15.36 8.54 7.28
N SER A 29 15.69 9.24 8.34
CA SER A 29 15.10 10.52 8.71
C SER A 29 16.16 11.58 8.89
N GLU A 30 15.87 12.82 8.49
CA GLU A 30 16.75 13.96 8.69
C GLU A 30 16.97 14.24 10.19
N LEU A 31 15.87 14.17 10.96
CA LEU A 31 15.90 14.17 12.41
C LEU A 31 15.33 12.86 12.94
N ALA A 32 16.14 12.10 13.64
CA ALA A 32 15.68 10.93 14.39
C ALA A 32 14.91 11.41 15.63
N ALA A 33 13.65 11.00 15.78
CA ALA A 33 12.82 11.27 16.94
C ALA A 33 12.18 9.96 17.40
N ALA A 34 12.33 9.63 18.67
CA ALA A 34 11.85 8.37 19.22
C ALA A 34 10.56 8.53 20.05
N GLN A 35 10.35 9.71 20.65
CA GLN A 35 9.21 9.97 21.54
C GLN A 35 8.55 11.32 21.21
N PRO A 36 7.21 11.43 21.35
CA PRO A 36 6.50 12.69 21.17
C PRO A 36 6.84 13.66 22.30
N GLU A 37 6.90 14.95 21.98
CA GLU A 37 7.13 16.06 22.92
C GLU A 37 5.91 16.98 23.01
N SER A 38 4.85 16.70 22.26
CA SER A 38 3.61 17.48 22.28
C SER A 38 2.38 16.59 22.10
N GLU A 39 1.21 17.09 22.46
CA GLU A 39 -0.06 16.43 22.25
C GLU A 39 -0.34 16.19 20.73
N ILE A 40 0.02 17.17 19.90
CA ILE A 40 -0.08 17.04 18.43
C ILE A 40 0.75 15.86 17.94
N GLU A 41 2.00 15.74 18.36
CA GLU A 41 2.87 14.62 17.99
C GLU A 41 2.28 13.29 18.48
N SER A 42 1.74 13.23 19.72
CA SER A 42 1.11 12.03 20.27
C SER A 42 -0.08 11.57 19.41
N VAL A 43 -0.98 12.49 19.05
CA VAL A 43 -2.12 12.19 18.17
C VAL A 43 -1.65 11.64 16.81
N VAL A 44 -0.61 12.23 16.22
CA VAL A 44 -0.11 11.81 14.92
C VAL A 44 0.53 10.43 14.96
N ILE A 45 1.31 10.12 15.99
CA ILE A 45 1.96 8.80 16.07
C ILE A 45 0.98 7.69 16.45
N ASP A 46 -0.04 7.97 17.26
CA ASP A 46 -1.11 7.00 17.56
C ASP A 46 -1.91 6.67 16.28
N PHE A 47 -2.18 7.68 15.47
CA PHE A 47 -2.81 7.48 14.16
C PHE A 47 -1.90 6.70 13.20
N ALA A 48 -0.59 7.00 13.17
CA ALA A 48 0.38 6.32 12.31
C ALA A 48 0.54 4.84 12.70
N GLU A 49 0.50 4.51 13.97
CA GLU A 49 0.50 3.14 14.46
C GLU A 49 -0.72 2.37 13.95
N GLN A 50 -1.92 2.92 14.18
CA GLN A 50 -3.16 2.30 13.73
C GLN A 50 -3.22 2.18 12.20
N PHE A 51 -2.76 3.20 11.48
CA PHE A 51 -2.63 3.18 10.03
C PHE A 51 -1.75 2.02 9.55
N SER A 52 -0.64 1.74 10.23
CA SER A 52 0.29 0.69 9.84
C SER A 52 -0.20 -0.72 10.21
N ILE A 53 -0.80 -0.88 11.40
CA ILE A 53 -1.30 -2.18 11.87
C ILE A 53 -2.55 -2.57 11.06
N ASP A 54 -3.59 -1.75 11.11
CA ASP A 54 -4.86 -2.00 10.41
C ASP A 54 -5.61 -0.69 10.19
N VAL A 55 -5.62 -0.23 8.95
CA VAL A 55 -6.28 1.02 8.56
C VAL A 55 -7.81 0.92 8.62
N SER A 56 -8.36 -0.30 8.52
CA SER A 56 -9.82 -0.53 8.43
C SER A 56 -10.54 -0.19 9.74
N VAL A 57 -9.85 -0.29 10.86
CA VAL A 57 -10.40 -0.04 12.20
C VAL A 57 -10.11 1.37 12.74
N ILE A 58 -9.54 2.27 11.93
CA ILE A 58 -9.41 3.69 12.31
C ILE A 58 -10.80 4.26 12.58
N THR A 59 -10.98 4.81 13.78
CA THR A 59 -12.26 5.37 14.24
C THR A 59 -12.47 6.80 13.78
N ASP A 60 -13.72 7.27 13.78
CA ASP A 60 -14.02 8.68 13.50
C ASP A 60 -13.43 9.63 14.54
N ALA A 61 -13.27 9.17 15.80
CA ALA A 61 -12.59 9.94 16.83
C ALA A 61 -11.11 10.15 16.52
N GLN A 62 -10.40 9.12 16.05
CA GLN A 62 -9.00 9.25 15.61
C GLN A 62 -8.87 10.18 14.40
N ARG A 63 -9.78 10.10 13.41
CA ARG A 63 -9.82 11.03 12.26
C ARG A 63 -10.04 12.47 12.69
N ALA A 64 -10.99 12.69 13.60
CA ALA A 64 -11.28 14.01 14.14
C ALA A 64 -10.09 14.58 14.93
N ALA A 65 -9.43 13.75 15.75
CA ALA A 65 -8.23 14.14 16.49
C ALA A 65 -7.08 14.55 15.55
N LEU A 66 -6.79 13.73 14.51
CA LEU A 66 -5.77 14.04 13.51
C LEU A 66 -6.08 15.35 12.77
N THR A 67 -7.33 15.51 12.33
CA THR A 67 -7.76 16.73 11.63
C THR A 67 -7.72 17.94 12.54
N GLY A 68 -8.12 17.81 13.80
CA GLY A 68 -8.04 18.86 14.80
C GLY A 68 -6.60 19.29 15.09
N ALA A 69 -5.68 18.33 15.16
CA ALA A 69 -4.27 18.57 15.42
C ALA A 69 -3.54 19.23 14.25
N LEU A 70 -3.81 18.82 13.01
CA LEU A 70 -3.04 19.20 11.82
C LEU A 70 -3.81 20.06 10.81
N GLY A 71 -5.13 20.19 10.95
CA GLY A 71 -5.93 20.92 9.96
C GLY A 71 -5.69 20.42 8.53
N ARG A 72 -5.31 21.34 7.65
CA ARG A 72 -4.97 21.02 6.23
C ARG A 72 -3.74 20.12 6.08
N GLY A 73 -2.89 20.03 7.08
CA GLY A 73 -1.71 19.18 7.09
C GLY A 73 -2.01 17.68 7.27
N ALA A 74 -3.23 17.30 7.67
CA ALA A 74 -3.62 15.91 7.90
C ALA A 74 -3.40 15.02 6.65
N PHE A 75 -3.77 15.50 5.46
CA PHE A 75 -3.53 14.77 4.22
C PHE A 75 -2.04 14.50 3.98
N GLY A 76 -1.19 15.53 4.12
CA GLY A 76 0.26 15.39 3.96
C GLY A 76 0.86 14.41 4.97
N ALA A 77 0.37 14.41 6.23
CA ALA A 77 0.81 13.46 7.24
C ALA A 77 0.44 12.01 6.85
N VAL A 78 -0.79 11.76 6.36
CA VAL A 78 -1.22 10.43 5.90
C VAL A 78 -0.42 9.98 4.67
N MET A 79 -0.03 10.89 3.77
CA MET A 79 0.88 10.59 2.67
C MET A 79 2.27 10.14 3.17
N GLN A 80 2.80 10.81 4.21
CA GLN A 80 4.06 10.39 4.84
C GLN A 80 3.91 9.03 5.54
N MET A 81 2.77 8.76 6.19
CA MET A 81 2.47 7.45 6.79
C MET A 81 2.45 6.34 5.73
N TYR A 82 1.80 6.56 4.58
CA TYR A 82 1.79 5.60 3.49
C TYR A 82 3.21 5.25 3.01
N ALA A 83 4.05 6.24 2.76
CA ALA A 83 5.42 6.02 2.35
C ALA A 83 6.25 5.32 3.43
N ALA A 84 6.09 5.74 4.70
CA ALA A 84 6.79 5.20 5.86
C ALA A 84 6.40 3.74 6.16
N ASP A 85 5.15 3.36 5.88
CA ASP A 85 4.62 2.01 6.08
C ASP A 85 5.03 1.07 4.93
N PHE A 86 4.80 1.49 3.66
CA PHE A 86 4.92 0.56 2.54
C PHE A 86 6.31 0.44 1.93
N LEU A 87 7.16 1.46 1.95
CA LEU A 87 8.52 1.31 1.44
C LEU A 87 9.35 0.27 2.21
N PRO A 88 9.32 0.22 3.57
CA PRO A 88 9.96 -0.85 4.32
C PRO A 88 9.38 -2.24 4.03
N ARG A 89 8.04 -2.36 3.84
CA ARG A 89 7.40 -3.64 3.48
C ARG A 89 7.86 -4.14 2.12
N VAL A 90 7.97 -3.26 1.13
CA VAL A 90 8.52 -3.59 -0.19
C VAL A 90 9.96 -4.09 -0.07
N ALA A 91 10.79 -3.41 0.73
CA ALA A 91 12.16 -3.86 0.97
C ALA A 91 12.21 -5.25 1.62
N ALA A 92 11.37 -5.49 2.63
CA ALA A 92 11.27 -6.79 3.30
C ALA A 92 10.80 -7.89 2.32
N GLY A 93 9.78 -7.60 1.52
CA GLY A 93 9.27 -8.53 0.50
C GLY A 93 10.31 -8.89 -0.55
N LEU A 94 10.99 -7.88 -1.12
CA LEU A 94 12.06 -8.12 -2.11
C LEU A 94 13.23 -8.89 -1.47
N THR A 95 13.58 -8.59 -0.23
CA THR A 95 14.62 -9.33 0.50
C THR A 95 14.23 -10.79 0.70
N ALA A 96 12.99 -11.07 1.10
CA ALA A 96 12.48 -12.44 1.26
C ALA A 96 12.52 -13.22 -0.06
N LEU A 97 12.33 -12.56 -1.18
CA LEU A 97 12.43 -13.11 -2.54
C LEU A 97 13.88 -13.18 -3.07
N GLY A 98 14.88 -12.76 -2.30
CA GLY A 98 16.27 -12.69 -2.76
C GLY A 98 16.51 -11.67 -3.88
N LEU A 99 15.66 -10.66 -4.00
CA LEU A 99 15.77 -9.60 -5.00
C LEU A 99 16.48 -8.36 -4.45
N PRO A 100 17.19 -7.57 -5.30
CA PRO A 100 17.94 -6.39 -4.87
C PRO A 100 17.06 -5.31 -4.23
N VAL A 101 17.58 -4.66 -3.17
CA VAL A 101 16.96 -3.55 -2.43
C VAL A 101 17.89 -2.32 -2.31
N ASP A 102 18.84 -2.21 -3.20
CA ASP A 102 19.90 -1.18 -3.24
C ASP A 102 19.38 0.25 -3.54
N TRP A 103 18.11 0.38 -3.88
CA TRP A 103 17.42 1.64 -4.12
C TRP A 103 17.13 2.43 -2.83
N ILE A 104 17.21 1.82 -1.64
CA ILE A 104 17.10 2.52 -0.36
C ILE A 104 18.47 3.07 0.01
N SER A 105 18.70 4.36 -0.25
CA SER A 105 19.95 5.00 0.14
C SER A 105 20.03 5.19 1.67
N PRO A 106 21.14 4.83 2.31
CA PRO A 106 21.35 5.13 3.73
C PRO A 106 21.47 6.65 4.00
N GLN A 107 21.81 7.44 2.99
CA GLN A 107 21.90 8.90 3.05
C GLN A 107 21.06 9.52 1.94
N PRO A 108 19.73 9.64 2.13
CA PRO A 108 18.86 10.24 1.13
C PRO A 108 19.19 11.72 0.96
N LYS A 109 19.07 12.22 -0.26
CA LYS A 109 19.00 13.66 -0.48
C LYS A 109 17.67 14.16 0.01
N TRP A 110 17.70 15.15 0.89
CA TRP A 110 16.52 15.82 1.37
C TRP A 110 16.13 16.92 0.39
N ASP A 111 14.86 16.95 0.04
CA ASP A 111 14.26 17.91 -0.87
C ASP A 111 13.04 18.50 -0.16
N THR A 112 12.99 19.81 -0.05
CA THR A 112 11.91 20.55 0.61
C THR A 112 10.96 21.21 -0.38
N GLU A 113 11.22 21.09 -1.68
CA GLU A 113 10.46 21.77 -2.73
C GLU A 113 9.50 20.85 -3.46
N THR A 114 9.84 19.57 -3.58
CA THR A 114 9.00 18.58 -4.28
C THR A 114 7.83 18.13 -3.43
N ASP A 115 6.61 18.26 -3.93
CA ASP A 115 5.41 17.77 -3.26
C ASP A 115 5.38 16.22 -3.24
N ALA A 116 5.34 15.64 -2.04
CA ALA A 116 5.30 14.20 -1.87
C ALA A 116 4.04 13.56 -2.50
N SER A 117 2.91 14.27 -2.49
CA SER A 117 1.67 13.78 -3.12
C SER A 117 1.81 13.74 -4.64
N ASP A 118 2.43 14.74 -5.23
CA ASP A 118 2.70 14.77 -6.68
C ASP A 118 3.60 13.60 -7.09
N VAL A 119 4.70 13.39 -6.36
CA VAL A 119 5.60 12.25 -6.62
C VAL A 119 4.86 10.91 -6.53
N VAL A 120 4.04 10.72 -5.52
CA VAL A 120 3.32 9.46 -5.34
C VAL A 120 2.25 9.29 -6.41
N PHE A 121 1.33 10.24 -6.58
CA PHE A 121 0.15 10.05 -7.43
C PHE A 121 0.41 10.28 -8.91
N ASN A 122 1.38 11.13 -9.28
CA ASN A 122 1.65 11.46 -10.68
C ASN A 122 2.89 10.75 -11.26
N HIS A 123 3.72 10.14 -10.41
CA HIS A 123 4.94 9.47 -10.87
C HIS A 123 5.06 8.01 -10.39
N LEU A 124 5.05 7.76 -9.09
CA LEU A 124 5.30 6.42 -8.53
C LEU A 124 4.17 5.44 -8.88
N LEU A 125 2.94 5.75 -8.46
CA LEU A 125 1.80 4.84 -8.68
C LEU A 125 1.51 4.63 -10.16
N PRO A 126 1.49 5.66 -11.02
CA PRO A 126 1.35 5.47 -12.47
C PRO A 126 2.52 4.72 -13.09
N GLY A 127 3.75 4.94 -12.58
CA GLY A 127 4.93 4.18 -13.02
C GLY A 127 4.76 2.68 -12.80
N ILE A 128 4.28 2.28 -11.64
CA ILE A 128 3.99 0.87 -11.31
C ILE A 128 2.80 0.38 -12.17
N ALA A 129 1.74 1.18 -12.29
CA ALA A 129 0.55 0.82 -13.08
C ALA A 129 0.83 0.53 -14.56
N ARG A 130 1.97 0.98 -15.09
CA ARG A 130 2.41 0.68 -16.47
C ARG A 130 3.24 -0.59 -16.62
N LEU A 131 3.61 -1.25 -15.53
CA LEU A 131 4.28 -2.56 -15.61
C LEU A 131 3.34 -3.61 -16.23
N ARG A 132 3.89 -4.56 -16.97
CA ARG A 132 3.12 -5.54 -17.77
C ARG A 132 3.76 -6.92 -17.78
N SER A 133 4.54 -7.27 -16.75
CA SER A 133 5.13 -8.62 -16.65
C SER A 133 4.14 -9.62 -16.06
N LEU A 134 3.21 -9.14 -15.23
CA LEU A 134 2.05 -9.93 -14.77
C LEU A 134 0.93 -9.86 -15.79
N ASP A 135 0.13 -10.92 -15.88
CA ASP A 135 -1.10 -10.88 -16.66
C ASP A 135 -2.18 -10.02 -15.95
N PRO A 136 -3.13 -9.44 -16.69
CA PRO A 136 -4.12 -8.54 -16.13
C PRO A 136 -5.01 -9.16 -15.04
N VAL A 137 -5.33 -10.46 -15.15
CA VAL A 137 -6.15 -11.16 -14.15
C VAL A 137 -5.39 -11.27 -12.84
N MET A 138 -4.08 -11.60 -12.89
CA MET A 138 -3.23 -11.64 -11.71
C MET A 138 -3.13 -10.28 -11.03
N THR A 139 -2.90 -9.20 -11.80
CA THR A 139 -2.85 -7.83 -11.28
C THR A 139 -4.16 -7.46 -10.57
N GLU A 140 -5.32 -7.81 -11.15
CA GLU A 140 -6.64 -7.54 -10.55
C GLU A 140 -6.89 -8.38 -9.29
N VAL A 141 -6.52 -9.66 -9.28
CA VAL A 141 -6.61 -10.56 -8.11
C VAL A 141 -5.82 -9.98 -6.93
N VAL A 142 -4.58 -9.54 -7.17
CA VAL A 142 -3.72 -8.89 -6.16
C VAL A 142 -4.35 -7.59 -5.66
N ARG A 143 -4.88 -6.77 -6.55
CA ARG A 143 -5.58 -5.52 -6.21
C ARG A 143 -6.79 -5.76 -5.31
N LEU A 144 -7.62 -6.75 -5.66
CA LEU A 144 -8.81 -7.10 -4.90
C LEU A 144 -8.44 -7.64 -3.51
N ARG A 145 -7.36 -8.43 -3.37
CA ARG A 145 -6.91 -8.87 -2.06
C ARG A 145 -6.51 -7.70 -1.17
N GLY A 146 -5.77 -6.73 -1.70
CA GLY A 146 -5.46 -5.50 -0.98
C GLY A 146 -6.71 -4.68 -0.61
N ALA A 147 -7.73 -4.68 -1.48
CA ALA A 147 -9.01 -4.03 -1.20
C ALA A 147 -9.76 -4.70 -0.04
N VAL A 148 -9.73 -6.04 0.03
CA VAL A 148 -10.30 -6.83 1.15
C VAL A 148 -9.49 -6.57 2.42
N ALA A 149 -8.17 -6.69 2.38
CA ALA A 149 -7.30 -6.55 3.53
C ALA A 149 -7.41 -5.17 4.22
N HIS A 150 -7.62 -4.11 3.45
CA HIS A 150 -7.75 -2.75 3.99
C HIS A 150 -9.21 -2.28 4.13
N ASP A 151 -10.18 -3.14 3.86
CA ASP A 151 -11.63 -2.85 3.83
C ASP A 151 -11.99 -1.62 2.97
N CYS A 152 -11.31 -1.43 1.85
CA CYS A 152 -11.53 -0.30 0.95
C CYS A 152 -12.84 -0.48 0.15
N ARG A 153 -13.90 0.23 0.53
CA ARG A 153 -15.23 0.16 -0.10
C ARG A 153 -15.19 0.55 -1.58
N LEU A 154 -14.47 1.63 -1.92
CA LEU A 154 -14.25 2.05 -3.30
C LEU A 154 -13.58 0.93 -4.10
N CYS A 155 -12.47 0.41 -3.59
CA CYS A 155 -11.68 -0.58 -4.34
C CYS A 155 -12.44 -1.91 -4.52
N LYS A 156 -13.24 -2.32 -3.53
CA LYS A 156 -14.09 -3.52 -3.64
C LYS A 156 -15.19 -3.36 -4.69
N SER A 157 -15.66 -2.12 -4.95
CA SER A 157 -16.72 -1.82 -5.94
C SER A 157 -16.19 -1.59 -7.37
N LEU A 158 -14.89 -1.72 -7.62
CA LEU A 158 -14.27 -1.51 -8.93
C LEU A 158 -13.85 -2.81 -9.58
N ARG A 159 -13.94 -2.87 -10.94
CA ARG A 159 -13.38 -3.96 -11.77
C ARG A 159 -12.58 -3.39 -12.93
N ASP A 160 -11.40 -3.95 -13.16
CA ASP A 160 -10.56 -3.59 -14.30
C ASP A 160 -11.10 -4.26 -15.57
N THR A 161 -11.47 -3.45 -16.59
CA THR A 161 -11.95 -3.95 -17.87
C THR A 161 -10.90 -4.79 -18.58
N THR A 162 -9.62 -4.45 -18.44
CA THR A 162 -8.51 -5.22 -19.07
C THR A 162 -8.43 -6.63 -18.46
N ALA A 163 -8.65 -6.76 -17.15
CA ALA A 163 -8.69 -8.05 -16.49
C ALA A 163 -9.92 -8.86 -16.89
N LEU A 164 -11.09 -8.21 -17.02
CA LEU A 164 -12.32 -8.88 -17.48
C LEU A 164 -12.15 -9.40 -18.91
N ASP A 165 -11.59 -8.60 -19.83
CA ASP A 165 -11.33 -8.98 -21.22
C ASP A 165 -10.30 -10.13 -21.33
N ALA A 166 -9.38 -10.23 -20.34
CA ALA A 166 -8.40 -11.31 -20.26
C ALA A 166 -8.94 -12.60 -19.60
N GLY A 167 -10.24 -12.66 -19.25
CA GLY A 167 -10.88 -13.84 -18.66
C GLY A 167 -11.18 -13.75 -17.17
N GLY A 168 -10.93 -12.60 -16.53
CA GLY A 168 -11.41 -12.29 -15.18
C GLY A 168 -12.94 -12.32 -15.11
N SER A 169 -13.49 -12.57 -13.93
CA SER A 169 -14.95 -12.66 -13.74
C SER A 169 -15.35 -12.25 -12.33
N GLU A 170 -16.63 -11.90 -12.15
CA GLU A 170 -17.21 -11.65 -10.82
C GLU A 170 -17.13 -12.91 -9.93
N GLY A 171 -17.27 -14.11 -10.51
CA GLY A 171 -17.10 -15.35 -9.78
C GLY A 171 -15.70 -15.50 -9.19
N LEU A 172 -14.66 -15.20 -9.98
CA LEU A 172 -13.28 -15.21 -9.50
C LEU A 172 -13.05 -14.12 -8.45
N SER A 173 -13.61 -12.92 -8.65
CA SER A 173 -13.53 -11.81 -7.69
C SER A 173 -14.19 -12.16 -6.34
N GLY A 174 -15.27 -12.94 -6.34
CA GLY A 174 -15.96 -13.42 -5.14
C GLY A 174 -15.15 -14.41 -4.30
N GLU A 175 -14.17 -15.08 -4.90
CA GLU A 175 -13.33 -16.08 -4.21
C GLU A 175 -12.14 -15.47 -3.44
N ILE A 176 -11.85 -14.17 -3.64
CA ILE A 176 -10.64 -13.52 -3.10
C ILE A 176 -10.60 -13.53 -1.56
N GLU A 177 -11.73 -13.42 -0.90
CA GLU A 177 -11.80 -13.40 0.57
C GLU A 177 -11.41 -14.75 1.17
N HIS A 178 -11.84 -15.85 0.53
CA HIS A 178 -11.60 -17.23 0.96
C HIS A 178 -10.75 -18.02 -0.06
N TYR A 179 -9.73 -17.36 -0.62
CA TYR A 179 -8.96 -17.83 -1.76
C TYR A 179 -8.33 -19.22 -1.58
N GLU A 180 -8.00 -19.63 -0.36
CA GLU A 180 -7.37 -20.94 -0.11
C GLU A 180 -8.30 -22.09 -0.50
N ASP A 181 -9.61 -21.96 -0.23
CA ASP A 181 -10.61 -22.98 -0.52
C ASP A 181 -11.16 -22.87 -1.95
N SER A 182 -10.76 -21.87 -2.71
CA SER A 182 -11.26 -21.62 -4.06
C SER A 182 -10.85 -22.72 -5.05
N GLY A 183 -11.83 -23.20 -5.83
CA GLY A 183 -11.61 -24.05 -6.98
C GLY A 183 -11.39 -23.28 -8.30
N LEU A 184 -11.60 -21.94 -8.30
CA LEU A 184 -11.44 -21.09 -9.48
C LEU A 184 -10.06 -20.43 -9.55
N LEU A 185 -9.40 -20.25 -8.41
CA LEU A 185 -8.08 -19.64 -8.32
C LEU A 185 -6.99 -20.70 -8.55
N THR A 186 -6.05 -20.41 -9.44
CA THR A 186 -4.89 -21.27 -9.69
C THR A 186 -3.91 -21.27 -8.51
N ASP A 187 -2.99 -22.23 -8.46
CA ASP A 187 -1.94 -22.26 -7.45
C ASP A 187 -1.07 -20.99 -7.50
N GLY A 188 -0.79 -20.44 -8.69
CA GLY A 188 -0.10 -19.17 -8.84
C GLY A 188 -0.89 -17.98 -8.25
N HIS A 189 -2.23 -17.94 -8.42
CA HIS A 189 -3.07 -16.94 -7.76
C HIS A 189 -2.97 -17.06 -6.25
N LYS A 190 -3.09 -18.27 -5.69
CA LYS A 190 -3.01 -18.51 -4.24
C LYS A 190 -1.63 -18.15 -3.68
N ALA A 191 -0.55 -18.48 -4.40
CA ALA A 191 0.82 -18.09 -4.03
C ALA A 191 0.96 -16.57 -3.94
N ALA A 192 0.45 -15.83 -4.94
CA ALA A 192 0.45 -14.37 -4.93
C ALA A 192 -0.36 -13.81 -3.76
N LEU A 193 -1.54 -14.36 -3.46
CA LEU A 193 -2.40 -13.88 -2.38
C LEU A 193 -1.82 -14.15 -0.99
N ARG A 194 -1.17 -15.30 -0.76
CA ARG A 194 -0.40 -15.56 0.48
C ARG A 194 0.72 -14.54 0.66
N TYR A 195 1.37 -14.17 -0.43
CA TYR A 195 2.42 -13.15 -0.39
C TYR A 195 1.87 -11.74 -0.12
N VAL A 196 0.71 -11.39 -0.68
CA VAL A 196 -0.01 -10.16 -0.34
C VAL A 196 -0.29 -10.12 1.17
N ASP A 197 -0.85 -11.20 1.71
CA ASP A 197 -1.17 -11.30 3.14
C ASP A 197 0.08 -11.17 4.01
N ALA A 198 1.18 -11.83 3.63
CA ALA A 198 2.44 -11.71 4.35
C ALA A 198 2.99 -10.28 4.36
N LEU A 199 2.93 -9.57 3.22
CA LEU A 199 3.33 -8.17 3.12
C LEU A 199 2.44 -7.23 3.94
N VAL A 200 1.13 -7.50 3.99
CA VAL A 200 0.15 -6.67 4.69
C VAL A 200 0.18 -6.92 6.20
N TRP A 201 0.23 -8.18 6.64
CA TRP A 201 -0.02 -8.51 8.05
C TRP A 201 1.24 -8.88 8.85
N SER A 202 2.27 -9.40 8.20
CA SER A 202 3.48 -9.88 8.87
C SER A 202 4.76 -9.66 8.07
N PRO A 203 5.03 -8.43 7.60
CA PRO A 203 6.13 -8.15 6.66
C PRO A 203 7.52 -8.45 7.24
N ALA A 204 7.68 -8.37 8.55
CA ALA A 204 8.95 -8.72 9.21
C ALA A 204 9.20 -10.23 9.29
N LEU A 205 8.18 -11.05 9.06
CA LEU A 205 8.21 -12.51 9.26
C LEU A 205 7.64 -13.25 8.04
N ILE A 206 7.99 -12.81 6.81
CA ILE A 206 7.58 -13.51 5.60
C ILE A 206 8.18 -14.92 5.63
N ALA A 207 7.32 -15.94 5.71
CA ALA A 207 7.76 -17.31 5.82
C ALA A 207 8.55 -17.74 4.56
N PRO A 208 9.69 -18.45 4.69
CA PRO A 208 10.45 -18.92 3.53
C PRO A 208 9.63 -19.73 2.53
N ALA A 209 8.61 -20.47 3.01
CA ALA A 209 7.71 -21.22 2.16
C ALA A 209 6.85 -20.32 1.26
N VAL A 210 6.40 -19.15 1.76
CA VAL A 210 5.65 -18.17 0.96
C VAL A 210 6.53 -17.59 -0.14
N ALA A 211 7.76 -17.21 0.18
CA ALA A 211 8.71 -16.70 -0.81
C ALA A 211 9.06 -17.76 -1.88
N ALA A 212 9.29 -19.02 -1.44
CA ALA A 212 9.57 -20.13 -2.35
C ALA A 212 8.39 -20.42 -3.29
N ASP A 213 7.15 -20.36 -2.78
CA ASP A 213 5.92 -20.56 -3.55
C ASP A 213 5.77 -19.47 -4.63
N VAL A 214 6.03 -18.21 -4.30
CA VAL A 214 6.08 -17.12 -5.30
C VAL A 214 7.12 -17.41 -6.39
N LEU A 215 8.35 -17.78 -6.01
CA LEU A 215 9.42 -18.04 -6.97
C LEU A 215 9.22 -19.30 -7.81
N GLN A 216 8.34 -20.22 -7.40
CA GLN A 216 7.91 -21.36 -8.18
C GLN A 216 6.98 -20.95 -9.33
N HIS A 217 6.14 -19.93 -9.14
CA HIS A 217 5.12 -19.52 -10.10
C HIS A 217 5.48 -18.27 -10.90
N PHE A 218 6.40 -17.44 -10.40
CA PHE A 218 6.75 -16.14 -10.97
C PHE A 218 8.25 -16.02 -11.23
N SER A 219 8.61 -15.49 -12.41
CA SER A 219 9.97 -15.07 -12.68
C SER A 219 10.40 -13.92 -11.74
N PRO A 220 11.70 -13.66 -11.57
CA PRO A 220 12.17 -12.55 -10.73
C PRO A 220 11.58 -11.17 -11.12
N VAL A 221 11.31 -10.95 -12.41
CA VAL A 221 10.69 -9.71 -12.90
C VAL A 221 9.24 -9.62 -12.47
N GLN A 222 8.47 -10.72 -12.63
CA GLN A 222 7.09 -10.81 -12.18
C GLN A 222 6.95 -10.71 -10.66
N ALA A 223 7.83 -11.37 -9.90
CA ALA A 223 7.83 -11.30 -8.44
C ALA A 223 8.12 -9.87 -7.91
N ARG A 224 9.00 -9.13 -8.61
CA ARG A 224 9.22 -7.70 -8.34
C ARG A 224 7.98 -6.87 -8.65
N GLU A 225 7.36 -7.06 -9.81
CA GLU A 225 6.13 -6.37 -10.20
C GLU A 225 5.01 -6.65 -9.21
N LEU A 226 4.81 -7.92 -8.81
CA LEU A 226 3.87 -8.33 -7.78
C LEU A 226 4.07 -7.54 -6.48
N THR A 227 5.32 -7.42 -6.01
CA THR A 227 5.64 -6.66 -4.79
C THR A 227 5.29 -5.18 -4.93
N LEU A 228 5.59 -4.59 -6.10
CA LEU A 228 5.28 -3.18 -6.39
C LEU A 228 3.77 -2.95 -6.55
N ASP A 229 3.04 -3.90 -7.14
CA ASP A 229 1.58 -3.83 -7.25
C ASP A 229 0.90 -3.88 -5.88
N VAL A 230 1.40 -4.68 -4.93
CA VAL A 230 0.91 -4.63 -3.54
C VAL A 230 1.06 -3.23 -2.97
N MET A 231 2.23 -2.59 -3.13
CA MET A 231 2.46 -1.22 -2.70
C MET A 231 1.50 -0.23 -3.39
N ARG A 232 1.37 -0.31 -4.73
CA ARG A 232 0.46 0.55 -5.49
C ARG A 232 -0.97 0.46 -4.97
N ASN A 233 -1.46 -0.75 -4.79
CA ASN A 233 -2.83 -1.00 -4.33
C ASN A 233 -3.04 -0.57 -2.88
N ALA A 234 -2.02 -0.66 -2.04
CA ALA A 234 -2.06 -0.19 -0.67
C ALA A 234 -2.16 1.34 -0.54
N SER A 235 -2.02 2.11 -1.62
CA SER A 235 -2.37 3.53 -1.62
C SER A 235 -3.85 3.77 -1.25
N ASN A 236 -4.70 2.75 -1.36
CA ASN A 236 -6.07 2.76 -0.87
C ASN A 236 -6.18 3.04 0.64
N LYS A 237 -5.15 2.70 1.44
CA LYS A 237 -5.08 3.04 2.86
C LYS A 237 -5.23 4.55 3.10
N ILE A 238 -4.75 5.39 2.19
CA ILE A 238 -4.89 6.85 2.28
C ILE A 238 -6.37 7.23 2.26
N ALA A 239 -7.13 6.68 1.31
CA ALA A 239 -8.57 6.95 1.19
C ALA A 239 -9.35 6.38 2.38
N VAL A 240 -9.05 5.15 2.82
CA VAL A 240 -9.69 4.51 3.98
C VAL A 240 -9.39 5.29 5.26
N ALA A 241 -8.12 5.67 5.50
CA ALA A 241 -7.73 6.45 6.67
C ALA A 241 -8.47 7.78 6.77
N LEU A 242 -8.69 8.44 5.64
CA LEU A 242 -9.38 9.74 5.55
C LEU A 242 -10.89 9.63 5.31
N ARG A 243 -11.43 8.40 5.28
CA ARG A 243 -12.85 8.11 4.97
C ARG A 243 -13.30 8.67 3.60
N ALA A 244 -12.38 8.70 2.64
CA ALA A 244 -12.59 9.15 1.26
C ALA A 244 -12.80 7.98 0.29
N ASP A 245 -13.07 6.78 0.79
CA ASP A 245 -13.21 5.52 0.06
C ASP A 245 -14.66 5.16 -0.27
N ALA A 246 -15.55 6.15 -0.42
CA ALA A 246 -16.94 5.89 -0.81
C ALA A 246 -17.00 5.18 -2.17
N PRO A 247 -17.85 4.14 -2.33
CA PRO A 247 -18.03 3.48 -3.61
C PRO A 247 -18.61 4.45 -4.65
N ARG A 248 -18.28 4.24 -5.92
CA ARG A 248 -18.77 5.08 -7.03
C ARG A 248 -20.22 4.79 -7.41
N VAL A 249 -20.71 3.62 -7.05
CA VAL A 249 -22.08 3.16 -7.32
C VAL A 249 -22.73 2.69 -6.02
N GLU A 250 -24.03 2.87 -5.89
CA GLU A 250 -24.77 2.43 -4.69
C GLU A 250 -24.88 0.91 -4.60
N GLN A 251 -24.96 0.24 -5.74
CA GLN A 251 -25.09 -1.22 -5.84
C GLN A 251 -24.24 -1.76 -7.00
N GLY A 252 -23.70 -2.96 -6.84
CA GLY A 252 -22.90 -3.62 -7.86
C GLY A 252 -21.48 -3.07 -7.96
N THR A 253 -20.91 -3.14 -9.16
CA THR A 253 -19.53 -2.73 -9.46
C THR A 253 -19.50 -1.70 -10.58
N SER A 254 -18.51 -0.82 -10.57
CA SER A 254 -18.19 0.14 -11.61
C SER A 254 -16.92 -0.30 -12.33
N LEU A 255 -16.82 -0.01 -13.61
CA LEU A 255 -15.66 -0.39 -14.41
C LEU A 255 -14.62 0.74 -14.41
N TYR A 256 -13.37 0.34 -14.57
CA TYR A 256 -12.27 1.25 -14.84
C TYR A 256 -11.23 0.59 -15.75
N THR A 257 -10.35 1.38 -16.32
CA THR A 257 -9.16 0.93 -17.02
C THR A 257 -7.97 1.79 -16.64
N ILE A 258 -6.75 1.30 -16.88
CA ILE A 258 -5.53 2.10 -16.73
C ILE A 258 -5.14 2.62 -18.10
N ASP A 259 -5.03 3.94 -18.24
CA ASP A 259 -4.61 4.58 -19.49
C ASP A 259 -3.10 4.44 -19.76
N ALA A 260 -2.64 5.00 -20.88
CA ALA A 260 -1.23 4.96 -21.29
C ALA A 260 -0.29 5.69 -20.31
N ASP A 261 -0.81 6.64 -19.56
CA ASP A 261 -0.06 7.41 -18.55
C ASP A 261 -0.04 6.70 -17.18
N GLY A 262 -0.77 5.58 -17.04
CA GLY A 262 -0.87 4.80 -15.81
C GLY A 262 -1.93 5.32 -14.84
N GLN A 263 -2.84 6.19 -15.31
CA GLN A 263 -3.91 6.75 -14.50
C GLN A 263 -5.21 5.95 -14.65
N PRO A 264 -6.02 5.83 -13.58
CA PRO A 264 -7.31 5.16 -13.67
C PRO A 264 -8.35 6.04 -14.39
N VAL A 265 -8.98 5.48 -15.42
CA VAL A 265 -10.10 6.08 -16.14
C VAL A 265 -11.36 5.28 -15.83
N TYR A 266 -12.37 5.95 -15.31
CA TYR A 266 -13.60 5.33 -14.86
C TYR A 266 -14.70 5.47 -15.94
N SER A 267 -15.47 4.41 -16.14
CA SER A 267 -16.60 4.34 -17.06
C SER A 267 -17.93 4.12 -16.32
#